data_a44ab5767735257e5ffe6b3be5346863
#
_entry.id   a44ab5767735257e5ffe6b3be5346863
#
_cell.length_a   1.000
_cell.length_b   1.000
_cell.length_c   1.000
_cell.angle_alpha   90.00
_cell.angle_beta   90.00
_cell.angle_gamma   90.00
#
_symmetry.space_group_name_H-M   'P 1'
#
loop_
_entity.id
_entity.type
_entity.pdbx_description
1 polymer ?
#
loop_
_entity_poly.entity_id
_entity_poly.type
_entity_poly.pdbx_seq_one_letter_code
_entity_poly.pdbx_strand_id
1 'polypeptide(L)'
;MKKFSSLLIGTNNKGKLKEIRALLPKYIKTYSTSDFKLKSPVENGKTFKDNSLIKSKYFSKKTNLPCIADDSGLEIDVLNKSPGIYSSRWGGKNSDFKKAIKKVFKELSKKDKDWSSKKIKARFICALSISYLDKKIACVIGRIEGRISPIPKGKNGFGYDPIFIPKGKNFTFAEISPKKKYKIDHRFNAFKKIKKFL
;
A
#
# COMPACT_ATOMS: atom_id res chain seq x y z
N MET A 1 12.25 22.99 11.23
CA MET A 1 11.01 23.26 12.01
C MET A 1 10.09 22.04 11.89
N LYS A 2 9.55 21.52 13.01
CA LYS A 2 8.53 20.47 13.02
C LYS A 2 7.24 21.07 12.43
N LYS A 3 6.71 20.53 11.33
CA LYS A 3 5.50 21.05 10.69
C LYS A 3 4.21 20.60 11.37
N PHE A 4 4.20 19.41 11.99
CA PHE A 4 3.02 18.84 12.63
C PHE A 4 3.35 18.25 14.00
N SER A 5 2.55 18.59 15.00
CA SER A 5 2.56 17.94 16.33
C SER A 5 1.63 16.72 16.37
N SER A 6 0.62 16.71 15.50
CA SER A 6 -0.35 15.62 15.37
C SER A 6 -0.69 15.32 13.92
N LEU A 7 -1.06 14.08 13.62
CA LEU A 7 -1.36 13.60 12.27
C LEU A 7 -2.38 12.47 12.30
N LEU A 8 -3.39 12.57 11.44
CA LEU A 8 -4.32 11.47 11.19
C LEU A 8 -3.73 10.53 10.13
N ILE A 9 -3.78 9.23 10.38
CA ILE A 9 -3.46 8.20 9.38
C ILE A 9 -4.76 7.79 8.69
N GLY A 10 -4.96 8.26 7.47
CA GLY A 10 -6.19 8.13 6.69
C GLY A 10 -6.32 6.77 6.00
N THR A 11 -6.49 5.71 6.79
CA THR A 11 -6.74 4.35 6.26
C THR A 11 -7.54 3.50 7.25
N ASN A 12 -8.49 2.72 6.72
CA ASN A 12 -9.23 1.71 7.48
C ASN A 12 -8.58 0.32 7.41
N ASN A 13 -7.50 0.16 6.62
CA ASN A 13 -6.73 -1.08 6.56
C ASN A 13 -5.74 -1.16 7.74
N LYS A 14 -5.96 -2.13 8.64
CA LYS A 14 -5.14 -2.33 9.85
C LYS A 14 -3.66 -2.58 9.54
N GLY A 15 -3.35 -3.27 8.44
CA GLY A 15 -1.97 -3.52 8.01
C GLY A 15 -1.27 -2.23 7.58
N LYS A 16 -1.90 -1.44 6.72
CA LYS A 16 -1.39 -0.13 6.29
C LYS A 16 -1.22 0.84 7.46
N LEU A 17 -2.20 0.88 8.39
CA LEU A 17 -2.12 1.68 9.61
C LEU A 17 -0.88 1.37 10.43
N LYS A 18 -0.61 0.07 10.68
CA LYS A 18 0.57 -0.38 11.43
C LYS A 18 1.87 0.04 10.74
N GLU A 19 1.97 -0.16 9.42
CA GLU A 19 3.16 0.19 8.65
C GLU A 19 3.41 1.70 8.63
N ILE A 20 2.39 2.52 8.36
CA ILE A 20 2.55 3.99 8.33
C ILE A 20 2.94 4.50 9.73
N ARG A 21 2.27 4.01 10.77
CA ARG A 21 2.56 4.40 12.16
C ARG A 21 4.01 4.07 12.56
N ALA A 22 4.52 2.91 12.13
CA ALA A 22 5.90 2.50 12.40
C ALA A 22 6.95 3.37 11.67
N LEU A 23 6.60 4.03 10.58
CA LEU A 23 7.48 4.91 9.82
C LEU A 23 7.49 6.35 10.35
N LEU A 24 6.41 6.80 10.99
CA LEU A 24 6.28 8.17 11.46
C LEU A 24 7.21 8.45 12.66
N PRO A 25 7.74 9.68 12.77
CA PRO A 25 8.53 10.09 13.93
C PRO A 25 7.73 9.99 15.23
N LYS A 26 8.34 9.51 16.31
CA LYS A 26 7.69 9.31 17.61
C LYS A 26 7.14 10.60 18.25
N TYR A 27 7.67 11.75 17.89
CA TYR A 27 7.17 13.03 18.42
C TYR A 27 5.83 13.48 17.82
N ILE A 28 5.40 12.85 16.70
CA ILE A 28 4.11 13.14 16.09
C ILE A 28 3.03 12.28 16.78
N LYS A 29 2.06 12.91 17.44
CA LYS A 29 0.88 12.22 17.96
C LYS A 29 0.04 11.72 16.78
N THR A 30 -0.18 10.41 16.69
CA THR A 30 -0.91 9.81 15.56
C THR A 30 -2.30 9.38 15.95
N TYR A 31 -3.27 9.72 15.11
CA TYR A 31 -4.66 9.27 15.21
C TYR A 31 -4.96 8.31 14.05
N SER A 32 -5.96 7.46 14.23
CA SER A 32 -6.50 6.57 13.21
C SER A 32 -7.91 6.98 12.83
N THR A 33 -8.40 6.50 11.70
CA THR A 33 -9.80 6.73 11.28
C THR A 33 -10.81 6.13 12.25
N SER A 34 -10.44 5.07 12.98
CA SER A 34 -11.28 4.45 14.02
C SER A 34 -11.51 5.35 15.22
N ASP A 35 -10.53 6.19 15.58
CA ASP A 35 -10.65 7.13 16.72
C ASP A 35 -11.78 8.15 16.49
N PHE A 36 -12.13 8.37 15.23
CA PHE A 36 -13.21 9.27 14.79
C PHE A 36 -14.39 8.52 14.17
N LYS A 37 -14.43 7.18 14.25
CA LYS A 37 -15.49 6.33 13.66
C LYS A 37 -15.74 6.60 12.17
N LEU A 38 -14.71 6.95 11.41
CA LEU A 38 -14.82 7.35 10.00
C LEU A 38 -14.76 6.16 9.06
N LYS A 39 -15.66 6.15 8.07
CA LYS A 39 -15.62 5.24 6.92
C LYS A 39 -14.74 5.84 5.82
N SER A 40 -14.12 4.97 5.00
CA SER A 40 -13.36 5.41 3.83
C SER A 40 -14.27 6.07 2.79
N PRO A 41 -13.79 7.12 2.10
CA PRO A 41 -14.47 7.66 0.93
C PRO A 41 -14.45 6.65 -0.22
N VAL A 42 -15.28 6.89 -1.23
CA VAL A 42 -15.23 6.16 -2.50
C VAL A 42 -13.93 6.49 -3.22
N GLU A 43 -13.15 5.47 -3.55
CA GLU A 43 -11.91 5.59 -4.32
C GLU A 43 -12.22 5.45 -5.81
N ASN A 44 -12.58 6.55 -6.47
CA ASN A 44 -12.90 6.64 -7.89
C ASN A 44 -11.80 7.28 -8.75
N GLY A 45 -10.63 7.48 -8.18
CA GLY A 45 -9.46 8.00 -8.90
C GLY A 45 -8.94 6.99 -9.93
N LYS A 46 -8.31 7.52 -10.98
CA LYS A 46 -7.72 6.73 -12.06
C LYS A 46 -6.30 6.23 -11.75
N THR A 47 -5.67 6.79 -10.74
CA THR A 47 -4.30 6.45 -10.32
C THR A 47 -4.21 6.27 -8.80
N PHE A 48 -3.12 5.62 -8.34
CA PHE A 48 -2.81 5.54 -6.91
C PHE A 48 -2.67 6.94 -6.27
N LYS A 49 -2.15 7.93 -7.01
CA LYS A 49 -2.05 9.31 -6.50
C LYS A 49 -3.42 9.92 -6.26
N ASP A 50 -4.34 9.76 -7.20
CA ASP A 50 -5.69 10.30 -7.08
C ASP A 50 -6.41 9.71 -5.86
N ASN A 51 -6.39 8.38 -5.72
CA ASN A 51 -7.03 7.71 -4.60
C ASN A 51 -6.40 8.08 -3.25
N SER A 52 -5.07 8.20 -3.20
CA SER A 52 -4.37 8.68 -2.01
C SER A 52 -4.80 10.11 -1.63
N LEU A 53 -4.88 11.03 -2.61
CA LEU A 53 -5.32 12.41 -2.40
C LEU A 53 -6.78 12.52 -1.99
N ILE A 54 -7.68 11.74 -2.62
CA ILE A 54 -9.09 11.66 -2.23
C ILE A 54 -9.19 11.31 -0.75
N LYS A 55 -8.47 10.28 -0.29
CA LYS A 55 -8.48 9.87 1.12
C LYS A 55 -7.91 10.94 2.06
N SER A 56 -6.73 11.48 1.75
CA SER A 56 -6.07 12.44 2.64
C SER A 56 -6.89 13.72 2.81
N LYS A 57 -7.47 14.24 1.72
CA LYS A 57 -8.35 15.42 1.77
C LYS A 57 -9.64 15.12 2.53
N TYR A 58 -10.33 14.03 2.20
CA TYR A 58 -11.57 13.64 2.85
C TYR A 58 -11.43 13.51 4.37
N PHE A 59 -10.44 12.74 4.83
CA PHE A 59 -10.25 12.52 6.24
C PHE A 59 -9.76 13.79 6.97
N SER A 60 -8.90 14.58 6.35
CA SER A 60 -8.45 15.86 6.92
C SER A 60 -9.63 16.82 7.12
N LYS A 61 -10.51 16.92 6.13
CA LYS A 61 -11.72 17.75 6.21
C LYS A 61 -12.68 17.30 7.31
N LYS A 62 -12.83 15.98 7.52
CA LYS A 62 -13.70 15.42 8.54
C LYS A 62 -13.18 15.57 9.97
N THR A 63 -11.88 15.71 10.16
CA THR A 63 -11.25 15.72 11.51
C THR A 63 -10.59 17.03 11.86
N ASN A 64 -10.47 17.94 10.90
CA ASN A 64 -9.70 19.18 11.04
C ASN A 64 -8.23 18.96 11.44
N LEU A 65 -7.67 17.77 11.11
CA LEU A 65 -6.29 17.40 11.33
C LEU A 65 -5.53 17.26 10.00
N PRO A 66 -4.23 17.55 9.96
CA PRO A 66 -3.39 17.09 8.85
C PRO A 66 -3.52 15.59 8.72
N CYS A 67 -3.69 15.09 7.48
CA CYS A 67 -3.89 13.68 7.22
C CYS A 67 -2.86 13.13 6.24
N ILE A 68 -2.18 12.04 6.63
CA ILE A 68 -1.41 11.20 5.72
C ILE A 68 -2.25 10.01 5.31
N ALA A 69 -2.40 9.80 3.99
CA ALA A 69 -3.12 8.64 3.46
C ALA A 69 -2.30 7.96 2.38
N ASP A 70 -2.53 6.65 2.21
CA ASP A 70 -1.91 5.88 1.14
C ASP A 70 -2.96 5.27 0.20
N ASP A 71 -2.56 5.12 -1.06
CA ASP A 71 -3.12 4.10 -1.92
C ASP A 71 -2.00 3.24 -2.49
N SER A 72 -2.19 1.93 -2.48
CA SER A 72 -1.12 1.01 -2.83
C SER A 72 -1.65 -0.30 -3.40
N GLY A 73 -0.86 -0.90 -4.27
CA GLY A 73 -1.23 -2.15 -4.90
C GLY A 73 -0.07 -2.86 -5.57
N LEU A 74 -0.39 -4.04 -6.09
CA LEU A 74 0.49 -4.89 -6.89
C LEU A 74 0.26 -4.61 -8.36
N GLU A 75 1.32 -4.39 -9.11
CA GLU A 75 1.31 -4.35 -10.57
C GLU A 75 2.10 -5.53 -11.12
N ILE A 76 1.55 -6.24 -12.11
CA ILE A 76 2.17 -7.39 -12.78
C ILE A 76 2.25 -7.09 -14.27
N ASP A 77 3.47 -7.10 -14.84
CA ASP A 77 3.72 -6.61 -16.19
C ASP A 77 2.94 -7.37 -17.25
N VAL A 78 2.96 -8.70 -17.22
CA VAL A 78 2.25 -9.56 -18.20
C VAL A 78 0.72 -9.46 -18.09
N LEU A 79 0.19 -8.90 -17.00
CA LEU A 79 -1.22 -8.63 -16.79
C LEU A 79 -1.57 -7.14 -17.02
N ASN A 80 -0.81 -6.42 -17.84
CA ASN A 80 -1.00 -5.00 -18.13
C ASN A 80 -1.14 -4.17 -16.84
N LYS A 81 -0.23 -4.39 -15.88
CA LYS A 81 -0.21 -3.76 -14.55
C LYS A 81 -1.41 -4.08 -13.65
N SER A 82 -2.26 -5.04 -14.05
CA SER A 82 -3.30 -5.54 -13.14
C SER A 82 -2.67 -6.32 -11.98
N PRO A 83 -3.28 -6.33 -10.78
CA PRO A 83 -4.53 -5.68 -10.38
C PRO A 83 -4.44 -4.14 -10.19
N GLY A 84 -3.25 -3.53 -10.03
CA GLY A 84 -3.06 -2.09 -9.91
C GLY A 84 -3.90 -1.47 -8.79
N ILE A 85 -4.61 -0.38 -9.07
CA ILE A 85 -5.51 0.30 -8.13
C ILE A 85 -6.69 -0.58 -7.66
N TYR A 86 -6.94 -1.70 -8.32
CA TYR A 86 -7.98 -2.66 -7.94
C TYR A 86 -7.46 -3.80 -7.04
N SER A 87 -6.25 -3.68 -6.49
CA SER A 87 -5.59 -4.74 -5.71
C SER A 87 -6.44 -5.32 -4.58
N SER A 88 -7.09 -4.49 -3.78
CA SER A 88 -8.00 -4.96 -2.72
C SER A 88 -9.31 -5.52 -3.28
N ARG A 89 -9.81 -4.94 -4.38
CA ARG A 89 -11.09 -5.33 -5.00
C ARG A 89 -11.04 -6.71 -5.66
N TRP A 90 -9.85 -7.21 -6.02
CA TRP A 90 -9.69 -8.59 -6.50
C TRP A 90 -10.02 -9.63 -5.42
N GLY A 91 -10.00 -9.25 -4.14
CA GLY A 91 -10.46 -10.06 -3.02
C GLY A 91 -11.97 -9.97 -2.72
N GLY A 92 -12.74 -9.25 -3.55
CA GLY A 92 -14.17 -9.04 -3.34
C GLY A 92 -14.49 -8.03 -2.23
N LYS A 93 -15.76 -7.99 -1.81
CA LYS A 93 -16.28 -7.01 -0.83
C LYS A 93 -15.48 -6.97 0.48
N ASN A 94 -14.99 -8.12 0.94
CA ASN A 94 -14.25 -8.24 2.21
C ASN A 94 -12.73 -8.12 2.04
N SER A 95 -12.24 -7.77 0.85
CA SER A 95 -10.81 -7.71 0.54
C SER A 95 -10.04 -8.99 0.97
N ASP A 96 -10.61 -10.17 0.66
CA ASP A 96 -10.01 -11.47 0.96
C ASP A 96 -8.79 -11.71 0.06
N PHE A 97 -7.61 -11.52 0.61
CA PHE A 97 -6.39 -11.66 -0.17
C PHE A 97 -6.05 -13.11 -0.56
N LYS A 98 -6.61 -14.12 0.08
CA LYS A 98 -6.49 -15.51 -0.42
C LYS A 98 -7.21 -15.65 -1.77
N LYS A 99 -8.41 -15.07 -1.89
CA LYS A 99 -9.15 -15.00 -3.17
C LYS A 99 -8.41 -14.16 -4.21
N ALA A 100 -7.87 -13.01 -3.79
CA ALA A 100 -7.10 -12.13 -4.67
C ALA A 100 -5.85 -12.83 -5.26
N ILE A 101 -5.11 -13.56 -4.43
CA ILE A 101 -3.93 -14.35 -4.85
C ILE A 101 -4.35 -15.46 -5.83
N LYS A 102 -5.42 -16.21 -5.52
CA LYS A 102 -5.96 -17.22 -6.45
C LYS A 102 -6.33 -16.61 -7.79
N LYS A 103 -6.92 -15.40 -7.79
CA LYS A 103 -7.24 -14.67 -9.02
C LYS A 103 -5.99 -14.28 -9.79
N VAL A 104 -4.92 -13.80 -9.12
CA VAL A 104 -3.63 -13.53 -9.78
C VAL A 104 -3.13 -14.78 -10.51
N PHE A 105 -3.07 -15.92 -9.84
CA PHE A 105 -2.59 -17.17 -10.46
C PHE A 105 -3.47 -17.62 -11.63
N LYS A 106 -4.80 -17.50 -11.48
CA LYS A 106 -5.74 -17.79 -12.58
C LYS A 106 -5.49 -16.92 -13.80
N GLU A 107 -5.31 -15.60 -13.61
CA GLU A 107 -5.06 -14.69 -14.74
C GLU A 107 -3.68 -14.90 -15.36
N LEU A 108 -2.66 -15.28 -14.58
CA LEU A 108 -1.35 -15.68 -15.10
C LEU A 108 -1.45 -16.96 -15.94
N SER A 109 -2.15 -18.00 -15.46
CA SER A 109 -2.36 -19.24 -16.21
C SER A 109 -3.15 -19.09 -17.51
N LYS A 110 -4.04 -18.09 -17.59
CA LYS A 110 -4.72 -17.74 -18.84
C LYS A 110 -3.77 -17.12 -19.87
N LYS A 111 -2.75 -16.40 -19.42
CA LYS A 111 -1.75 -15.78 -20.30
C LYS A 111 -0.70 -16.78 -20.76
N ASP A 112 -0.31 -17.69 -19.86
CA ASP A 112 0.75 -18.65 -20.10
C ASP A 112 0.58 -19.81 -19.10
N LYS A 113 0.32 -21.02 -19.60
CA LYS A 113 0.15 -22.21 -18.77
C LYS A 113 1.41 -22.53 -17.94
N ASP A 114 2.58 -22.22 -18.49
CA ASP A 114 3.88 -22.48 -17.87
C ASP A 114 4.44 -21.30 -17.08
N TRP A 115 3.61 -20.29 -16.74
CA TRP A 115 4.03 -19.08 -16.04
C TRP A 115 4.79 -19.37 -14.74
N SER A 116 4.46 -20.48 -14.06
CA SER A 116 5.04 -20.84 -12.77
C SER A 116 6.53 -21.20 -12.85
N SER A 117 7.02 -21.61 -14.01
CA SER A 117 8.44 -21.84 -14.29
C SER A 117 9.20 -20.56 -14.68
N LYS A 118 8.50 -19.45 -14.91
CA LYS A 118 9.04 -18.19 -15.43
C LYS A 118 9.19 -17.13 -14.33
N LYS A 119 10.11 -16.18 -14.54
CA LYS A 119 10.26 -15.02 -13.66
C LYS A 119 9.26 -13.93 -14.03
N ILE A 120 8.07 -13.96 -13.48
CA ILE A 120 7.01 -12.98 -13.74
C ILE A 120 7.33 -11.66 -13.02
N LYS A 121 7.69 -10.62 -13.80
CA LYS A 121 8.00 -9.29 -13.26
C LYS A 121 6.77 -8.64 -12.65
N ALA A 122 6.96 -8.07 -11.47
CA ALA A 122 5.93 -7.39 -10.73
C ALA A 122 6.54 -6.28 -9.87
N ARG A 123 5.72 -5.34 -9.41
CA ARG A 123 6.11 -4.33 -8.43
C ARG A 123 4.99 -4.02 -7.46
N PHE A 124 5.36 -3.61 -6.26
CA PHE A 124 4.46 -2.89 -5.39
C PHE A 124 4.61 -1.39 -5.58
N ILE A 125 3.48 -0.71 -5.64
CA ILE A 125 3.36 0.75 -5.71
C ILE A 125 2.68 1.25 -4.43
N CYS A 126 3.16 2.38 -3.90
CA CYS A 126 2.50 3.13 -2.85
C CYS A 126 2.52 4.62 -3.20
N ALA A 127 1.36 5.23 -3.33
CA ALA A 127 1.22 6.68 -3.29
C ALA A 127 0.95 7.10 -1.84
N LEU A 128 1.78 7.97 -1.29
CA LEU A 128 1.54 8.64 -0.01
C LEU A 128 1.20 10.11 -0.28
N SER A 129 0.14 10.59 0.32
CA SER A 129 -0.23 12.01 0.27
C SER A 129 -0.43 12.58 1.66
N ILE A 130 -0.06 13.85 1.84
CA ILE A 130 -0.41 14.65 3.02
C ILE A 130 -1.31 15.78 2.55
N SER A 131 -2.43 15.97 3.24
CA SER A 131 -3.34 17.10 3.02
C SER A 131 -3.73 17.70 4.36
N TYR A 132 -4.02 19.00 4.35
CA TYR A 132 -4.68 19.70 5.44
C TYR A 132 -5.89 20.43 4.89
N LEU A 133 -7.06 20.09 5.41
CA LEU A 133 -8.34 20.46 4.80
C LEU A 133 -8.37 20.03 3.31
N ASP A 134 -8.68 20.92 2.40
CA ASP A 134 -8.69 20.66 0.95
C ASP A 134 -7.32 20.87 0.26
N LYS A 135 -6.33 21.40 1.00
CA LYS A 135 -5.02 21.72 0.44
C LYS A 135 -4.11 20.51 0.44
N LYS A 136 -3.61 20.13 -0.76
CA LYS A 136 -2.53 19.16 -0.90
C LYS A 136 -1.23 19.78 -0.41
N ILE A 137 -0.56 19.14 0.56
CA ILE A 137 0.78 19.52 1.02
C ILE A 137 1.83 18.77 0.23
N ALA A 138 1.66 17.43 0.10
CA ALA A 138 2.57 16.58 -0.65
C ALA A 138 1.84 15.36 -1.21
N CYS A 139 2.35 14.83 -2.34
CA CYS A 139 1.95 13.52 -2.85
C CYS A 139 3.14 12.91 -3.58
N VAL A 140 3.55 11.72 -3.16
CA VAL A 140 4.73 11.03 -3.68
C VAL A 140 4.45 9.58 -4.01
N ILE A 141 5.27 8.98 -4.89
CA ILE A 141 5.24 7.55 -5.20
C ILE A 141 6.51 6.88 -4.68
N GLY A 142 6.32 5.78 -3.96
CA GLY A 142 7.32 4.77 -3.69
C GLY A 142 7.01 3.47 -4.42
N ARG A 143 8.02 2.78 -4.89
CA ARG A 143 7.88 1.48 -5.54
C ARG A 143 8.99 0.54 -5.13
N ILE A 144 8.74 -0.74 -5.25
CA ILE A 144 9.75 -1.78 -5.18
C ILE A 144 9.49 -2.80 -6.29
N GLU A 145 10.52 -3.06 -7.07
CA GLU A 145 10.50 -4.07 -8.13
C GLU A 145 10.69 -5.46 -7.53
N GLY A 146 10.17 -6.47 -8.20
CA GLY A 146 10.26 -7.86 -7.79
C GLY A 146 9.66 -8.81 -8.81
N ARG A 147 9.28 -9.98 -8.32
CA ARG A 147 8.64 -11.03 -9.12
C ARG A 147 7.58 -11.78 -8.31
N ILE A 148 6.70 -12.46 -9.03
CA ILE A 148 5.68 -13.32 -8.42
C ILE A 148 6.30 -14.68 -8.05
N SER A 149 6.02 -15.13 -6.83
CA SER A 149 6.24 -16.51 -6.39
C SER A 149 5.13 -17.40 -6.94
N PRO A 150 5.42 -18.58 -7.52
CA PRO A 150 4.37 -19.48 -8.01
C PRO A 150 3.54 -20.13 -6.90
N ILE A 151 4.04 -20.09 -5.67
CA ILE A 151 3.35 -20.58 -4.48
C ILE A 151 3.41 -19.52 -3.38
N PRO A 152 2.35 -19.35 -2.56
CA PRO A 152 2.39 -18.49 -1.39
C PRO A 152 3.35 -19.02 -0.34
N LYS A 153 4.22 -18.16 0.23
CA LYS A 153 5.20 -18.50 1.27
C LYS A 153 5.15 -17.48 2.40
N GLY A 154 5.40 -17.96 3.62
CA GLY A 154 5.45 -17.13 4.82
C GLY A 154 4.07 -16.84 5.43
N LYS A 155 4.08 -16.24 6.65
CA LYS A 155 2.87 -15.96 7.44
C LYS A 155 2.78 -14.50 7.89
N ASN A 156 3.81 -13.70 7.64
CA ASN A 156 3.86 -12.29 8.03
C ASN A 156 3.21 -11.39 6.99
N GLY A 157 3.01 -10.12 7.38
CA GLY A 157 2.49 -9.09 6.48
C GLY A 157 1.00 -9.22 6.18
N PHE A 158 0.60 -8.73 5.00
CA PHE A 158 -0.77 -8.75 4.53
C PHE A 158 -0.82 -8.61 2.99
N GLY A 159 -2.00 -8.77 2.43
CA GLY A 159 -2.17 -8.54 1.01
C GLY A 159 -1.51 -9.60 0.15
N TYR A 160 -0.72 -9.16 -0.80
CA TYR A 160 0.04 -10.01 -1.71
C TYR A 160 1.46 -10.33 -1.22
N ASP A 161 1.80 -9.99 0.03
CA ASP A 161 3.11 -10.29 0.62
C ASP A 161 3.54 -11.75 0.46
N PRO A 162 2.63 -12.76 0.58
CA PRO A 162 3.00 -14.17 0.42
C PRO A 162 3.46 -14.57 -0.98
N ILE A 163 3.16 -13.78 -2.01
CA ILE A 163 3.53 -14.09 -3.40
C ILE A 163 4.48 -13.08 -4.02
N PHE A 164 4.95 -12.08 -3.29
CA PHE A 164 5.87 -11.07 -3.83
C PHE A 164 7.28 -11.25 -3.32
N ILE A 165 8.21 -11.54 -4.24
CA ILE A 165 9.65 -11.68 -4.00
C ILE A 165 10.33 -10.38 -4.46
N PRO A 166 10.92 -9.57 -3.55
CA PRO A 166 11.63 -8.35 -3.93
C PRO A 166 12.84 -8.62 -4.84
N LYS A 167 13.16 -7.68 -5.72
CA LYS A 167 14.33 -7.78 -6.61
C LYS A 167 15.61 -8.02 -5.79
N GLY A 168 16.43 -8.98 -6.22
CA GLY A 168 17.68 -9.37 -5.53
C GLY A 168 17.48 -10.20 -4.26
N LYS A 169 16.24 -10.71 -4.02
CA LYS A 169 15.93 -11.58 -2.88
C LYS A 169 15.37 -12.92 -3.35
N ASN A 170 15.46 -13.92 -2.44
CA ASN A 170 14.92 -15.27 -2.66
C ASN A 170 13.78 -15.62 -1.69
N PHE A 171 13.29 -14.63 -0.92
CA PHE A 171 12.20 -14.76 0.02
C PHE A 171 11.05 -13.83 -0.36
N THR A 172 9.83 -14.19 0.01
CA THR A 172 8.67 -13.30 -0.11
C THR A 172 8.63 -12.30 1.05
N PHE A 173 7.84 -11.24 0.91
CA PHE A 173 7.65 -10.32 2.03
C PHE A 173 7.01 -10.97 3.26
N ALA A 174 6.24 -12.04 3.08
CA ALA A 174 5.63 -12.75 4.20
C ALA A 174 6.58 -13.72 4.92
N GLU A 175 7.77 -13.99 4.38
CA GLU A 175 8.81 -14.80 5.03
C GLU A 175 9.70 -13.98 5.96
N ILE A 176 9.67 -12.65 5.89
CA ILE A 176 10.50 -11.77 6.74
C ILE A 176 9.66 -11.08 7.82
N SER A 177 10.33 -10.68 8.91
CA SER A 177 9.67 -9.95 9.98
C SER A 177 9.18 -8.58 9.51
N PRO A 178 8.08 -8.06 10.07
CA PRO A 178 7.58 -6.72 9.76
C PRO A 178 8.64 -5.62 9.88
N LYS A 179 9.50 -5.66 10.90
CA LYS A 179 10.60 -4.71 11.10
C LYS A 179 11.59 -4.68 9.93
N LYS A 180 11.90 -5.86 9.34
CA LYS A 180 12.78 -5.94 8.16
C LYS A 180 12.05 -5.43 6.91
N LYS A 181 10.78 -5.81 6.70
CA LYS A 181 9.97 -5.35 5.57
C LYS A 181 9.84 -3.83 5.53
N TYR A 182 9.54 -3.18 6.68
CA TYR A 182 9.34 -1.72 6.78
C TYR A 182 10.59 -0.89 6.44
N LYS A 183 11.73 -1.51 6.22
CA LYS A 183 12.99 -0.84 5.81
C LYS A 183 13.27 -0.94 4.31
N ILE A 184 12.52 -1.75 3.57
CA ILE A 184 12.82 -2.04 2.16
C ILE A 184 11.61 -1.95 1.23
N ASP A 185 10.37 -1.86 1.75
CA ASP A 185 9.17 -1.95 0.96
C ASP A 185 8.83 -0.63 0.21
N HIS A 186 7.77 -0.71 -0.61
CA HIS A 186 7.24 0.41 -1.40
C HIS A 186 6.79 1.59 -0.54
N ARG A 187 6.21 1.31 0.66
CA ARG A 187 5.74 2.35 1.58
C ARG A 187 6.90 3.07 2.25
N PHE A 188 7.95 2.35 2.64
CA PHE A 188 9.19 2.96 3.09
C PHE A 188 9.83 3.84 2.01
N ASN A 189 9.84 3.38 0.75
CA ASN A 189 10.37 4.17 -0.37
C ASN A 189 9.55 5.43 -0.64
N ALA A 190 8.22 5.39 -0.45
CA ALA A 190 7.39 6.59 -0.49
C ALA A 190 7.67 7.49 0.73
N PHE A 191 7.79 6.90 1.92
CA PHE A 191 8.03 7.63 3.15
C PHE A 191 9.34 8.43 3.12
N LYS A 192 10.43 7.85 2.61
CA LYS A 192 11.70 8.57 2.44
C LYS A 192 11.55 9.89 1.66
N LYS A 193 10.62 9.95 0.71
CA LYS A 193 10.37 11.13 -0.12
C LYS A 193 9.46 12.15 0.59
N ILE A 194 8.48 11.66 1.38
CA ILE A 194 7.45 12.53 1.98
C ILE A 194 7.87 13.07 3.36
N LYS A 195 8.80 12.42 4.05
CA LYS A 195 9.20 12.78 5.43
C LYS A 195 9.65 14.24 5.61
N LYS A 196 10.19 14.87 4.56
CA LYS A 196 10.61 16.28 4.59
C LYS A 196 9.45 17.27 4.75
N PHE A 197 8.21 16.81 4.60
CA PHE A 197 7.00 17.62 4.76
C PHE A 197 6.31 17.38 6.12
N LEU A 198 6.87 16.53 6.98
CA LEU A 198 6.43 16.27 8.36
C LEU A 198 7.24 17.10 9.41
#